data_2f7a7f654343510a1d4ccf5913b7861b
#
_entry.id   2f7a7f654343510a1d4ccf5913b7861b
#
_cell.length_a   1.000
_cell.length_b   1.000
_cell.length_c   1.000
_cell.angle_alpha   90.00
_cell.angle_beta   90.00
_cell.angle_gamma   90.00
#
_symmetry.space_group_name_H-M   'P 1'
#
loop_
_entity.id
_entity.type
_entity.pdbx_description
1 polymer ?
#
loop_
_entity_poly.entity_id
_entity_poly.type
_entity_poly.pdbx_seq_one_letter_code
_entity_poly.pdbx_strand_id
1 'polypeptide(L)'
;MRKLVYYIGVSLDGYIAGPNAEVDFYPTSDEMANWINARYPETIPTHIRKLIGLDGEENQAFDTLLIGRGTFEPALDIPTTSPYSHLRQYLISSTLEVDDPNVTVVKEDPIGMVQRLKREESDKDIWLCGGGKLAGTLLSEIDELIIKSYPVIAGTGIAMVSGGFDPTGFVPTNRVSFDNGAQVSWFSRT
;
A
#
# COMPACT_ATOMS: atom_id res chain seq x y z
N MET A 1 13.40 1.33 -15.35
CA MET A 1 13.42 2.01 -14.03
C MET A 1 12.15 1.60 -13.32
N ARG A 2 12.25 1.19 -12.06
CA ARG A 2 11.13 0.74 -11.23
C ARG A 2 10.18 1.91 -10.93
N LYS A 3 8.90 1.61 -10.78
CA LYS A 3 7.89 2.61 -10.41
C LYS A 3 7.61 2.57 -8.92
N LEU A 4 7.26 3.73 -8.35
CA LEU A 4 6.58 3.78 -7.07
C LEU A 4 5.08 3.75 -7.34
N VAL A 5 4.42 2.68 -6.90
CA VAL A 5 3.00 2.43 -7.11
C VAL A 5 2.25 2.56 -5.78
N TYR A 6 1.33 3.50 -5.69
CA TYR A 6 0.46 3.61 -4.52
C TYR A 6 -0.75 2.69 -4.70
N TYR A 7 -0.68 1.49 -4.09
CA TYR A 7 -1.76 0.50 -4.11
C TYR A 7 -2.52 0.55 -2.80
N ILE A 8 -3.78 1.00 -2.84
CA ILE A 8 -4.54 1.36 -1.64
C ILE A 8 -6.04 1.12 -1.79
N GLY A 9 -6.73 0.77 -0.68
CA GLY A 9 -8.18 0.78 -0.57
C GLY A 9 -8.69 2.14 -0.12
N VAL A 10 -9.82 2.60 -0.65
CA VAL A 10 -10.39 3.91 -0.35
C VAL A 10 -11.93 3.88 -0.35
N SER A 11 -12.55 4.61 0.58
CA SER A 11 -13.98 4.91 0.57
C SER A 11 -14.34 5.93 -0.53
N LEU A 12 -15.62 6.07 -0.86
CA LEU A 12 -16.08 7.05 -1.87
C LEU A 12 -15.72 8.50 -1.52
N ASP A 13 -15.60 8.82 -0.23
CA ASP A 13 -15.22 10.13 0.28
C ASP A 13 -13.73 10.27 0.60
N GLY A 14 -12.87 9.33 0.14
CA GLY A 14 -11.43 9.49 0.10
C GLY A 14 -10.66 9.06 1.35
N TYR A 15 -11.25 8.23 2.22
CA TYR A 15 -10.57 7.72 3.42
C TYR A 15 -10.05 6.29 3.21
N ILE A 16 -8.85 6.03 3.72
CA ILE A 16 -8.18 4.72 3.65
C ILE A 16 -8.41 3.88 4.91
N ALA A 17 -8.81 4.53 6.00
CA ALA A 17 -9.15 3.91 7.27
C ALA A 17 -10.02 4.87 8.10
N GLY A 18 -10.67 4.35 9.12
CA GLY A 18 -11.34 5.15 10.15
C GLY A 18 -10.34 5.95 11.01
N PRO A 19 -10.84 6.78 11.96
CA PRO A 19 -9.99 7.64 12.80
C PRO A 19 -8.97 6.87 13.67
N ASN A 20 -9.30 5.63 14.07
CA ASN A 20 -8.42 4.75 14.86
C ASN A 20 -7.83 3.62 14.02
N ALA A 21 -7.64 3.84 12.71
CA ALA A 21 -7.12 2.89 11.74
C ALA A 21 -8.06 1.69 11.45
N GLU A 22 -9.37 1.82 11.70
CA GLU A 22 -10.35 0.80 11.35
C GLU A 22 -10.42 0.61 9.82
N VAL A 23 -10.48 -0.66 9.38
CA VAL A 23 -10.59 -1.03 7.94
C VAL A 23 -11.68 -2.08 7.68
N ASP A 24 -12.35 -2.55 8.72
CA ASP A 24 -13.38 -3.58 8.69
C ASP A 24 -14.72 -3.11 8.14
N PHE A 25 -14.88 -1.81 7.90
CA PHE A 25 -16.07 -1.20 7.29
C PHE A 25 -16.12 -1.36 5.76
N TYR A 26 -15.06 -1.82 5.12
CA TYR A 26 -15.07 -2.07 3.69
C TYR A 26 -15.90 -3.31 3.34
N PRO A 27 -16.85 -3.22 2.39
CA PRO A 27 -17.63 -4.38 1.97
C PRO A 27 -16.73 -5.45 1.36
N THR A 28 -16.86 -6.68 1.86
CA THR A 28 -16.11 -7.83 1.38
C THR A 28 -16.76 -8.43 0.12
N SER A 29 -15.93 -9.08 -0.72
CA SER A 29 -16.36 -9.85 -1.89
C SER A 29 -15.36 -10.97 -2.14
N ASP A 30 -15.85 -12.20 -2.25
CA ASP A 30 -15.02 -13.36 -2.59
C ASP A 30 -14.44 -13.22 -4.01
N GLU A 31 -15.22 -12.66 -4.94
CA GLU A 31 -14.77 -12.39 -6.31
C GLU A 31 -13.55 -11.45 -6.30
N MET A 32 -13.67 -10.31 -5.60
CA MET A 32 -12.58 -9.35 -5.49
C MET A 32 -11.38 -9.91 -4.73
N ALA A 33 -11.61 -10.65 -3.63
CA ALA A 33 -10.54 -11.27 -2.85
C ALA A 33 -9.75 -12.27 -3.68
N ASN A 34 -10.43 -13.16 -4.41
CA ASN A 34 -9.80 -14.14 -5.29
C ASN A 34 -9.01 -13.45 -6.43
N TRP A 35 -9.57 -12.38 -6.98
CA TRP A 35 -8.90 -11.59 -8.01
C TRP A 35 -7.62 -10.91 -7.47
N ILE A 36 -7.66 -10.33 -6.25
CA ILE A 36 -6.50 -9.74 -5.59
C ILE A 36 -5.45 -10.81 -5.31
N ASN A 37 -5.85 -11.95 -4.74
CA ASN A 37 -4.96 -13.06 -4.40
C ASN A 37 -4.21 -13.61 -5.62
N ALA A 38 -4.86 -13.66 -6.77
CA ALA A 38 -4.24 -14.13 -8.01
C ALA A 38 -3.30 -13.08 -8.64
N ARG A 39 -3.60 -11.78 -8.50
CA ARG A 39 -2.88 -10.72 -9.21
C ARG A 39 -1.83 -10.01 -8.36
N TYR A 40 -2.05 -9.92 -7.06
CA TYR A 40 -1.19 -9.23 -6.09
C TYR A 40 -1.01 -10.06 -4.81
N PRO A 41 -0.61 -11.34 -4.90
CA PRO A 41 -0.49 -12.20 -3.72
C PRO A 41 0.46 -11.63 -2.68
N GLU A 42 1.46 -10.87 -3.10
CA GLU A 42 2.44 -10.22 -2.24
C GLU A 42 1.87 -9.10 -1.36
N THR A 43 0.68 -8.57 -1.69
CA THR A 43 0.04 -7.53 -0.88
C THR A 43 -0.73 -8.08 0.32
N ILE A 44 -0.78 -9.39 0.46
CA ILE A 44 -1.36 -10.09 1.59
C ILE A 44 -0.28 -10.29 2.67
N PRO A 45 -0.54 -9.93 3.94
CA PRO A 45 0.42 -10.14 5.03
C PRO A 45 0.85 -11.61 5.17
N THR A 46 2.11 -11.84 5.48
CA THR A 46 2.73 -13.19 5.52
C THR A 46 1.95 -14.20 6.36
N HIS A 47 1.43 -13.78 7.53
CA HIS A 47 0.64 -14.65 8.40
C HIS A 47 -0.71 -15.03 7.79
N ILE A 48 -1.33 -14.13 7.03
CA ILE A 48 -2.58 -14.40 6.31
C ILE A 48 -2.34 -15.31 5.11
N ARG A 49 -1.25 -15.10 4.34
CA ARG A 49 -0.88 -15.97 3.20
C ARG A 49 -0.84 -17.44 3.61
N LYS A 50 -0.27 -17.74 4.78
CA LYS A 50 -0.22 -19.12 5.33
C LYS A 50 -1.61 -19.70 5.57
N LEU A 51 -2.54 -18.88 6.07
CA LEU A 51 -3.91 -19.32 6.38
C LEU A 51 -4.75 -19.61 5.14
N ILE A 52 -4.52 -18.87 4.05
CA ILE A 52 -5.31 -18.98 2.81
C ILE A 52 -4.59 -19.75 1.70
N GLY A 53 -3.47 -20.41 2.01
CA GLY A 53 -2.76 -21.28 1.07
C GLY A 53 -1.95 -20.56 -0.01
N LEU A 54 -1.59 -19.31 0.21
CA LEU A 54 -0.70 -18.51 -0.67
C LEU A 54 0.77 -18.54 -0.21
N ASP A 55 1.10 -19.37 0.79
CA ASP A 55 2.47 -19.51 1.26
C ASP A 55 3.32 -20.15 0.17
N GLY A 56 4.38 -19.45 -0.25
CA GLY A 56 5.22 -19.89 -1.38
C GLY A 56 4.84 -19.32 -2.75
N GLU A 57 3.69 -18.66 -2.90
CA GLU A 57 3.38 -17.96 -4.16
C GLU A 57 4.40 -16.84 -4.43
N GLU A 58 4.84 -16.75 -5.68
CA GLU A 58 5.80 -15.73 -6.12
C GLU A 58 5.15 -14.34 -6.12
N ASN A 59 5.96 -13.33 -5.79
CA ASN A 59 5.56 -11.94 -5.95
C ASN A 59 5.32 -11.63 -7.43
N GLN A 60 4.17 -11.03 -7.76
CA GLN A 60 3.79 -10.78 -9.15
C GLN A 60 4.18 -9.36 -9.60
N ALA A 61 3.80 -8.34 -8.84
CA ALA A 61 3.98 -6.94 -9.21
C ALA A 61 5.05 -6.24 -8.38
N PHE A 62 5.19 -6.59 -7.10
CA PHE A 62 6.04 -5.87 -6.15
C PHE A 62 7.04 -6.80 -5.45
N ASP A 63 8.26 -6.31 -5.23
CA ASP A 63 9.29 -6.96 -4.41
C ASP A 63 9.72 -6.11 -3.20
N THR A 64 9.28 -4.87 -3.16
CA THR A 64 9.67 -3.86 -2.16
C THR A 64 8.44 -3.12 -1.64
N LEU A 65 8.36 -2.97 -0.33
CA LEU A 65 7.28 -2.30 0.40
C LEU A 65 7.79 -1.05 1.09
N LEU A 66 7.09 0.07 0.91
CA LEU A 66 7.23 1.28 1.73
C LEU A 66 6.00 1.43 2.62
N ILE A 67 6.23 1.53 3.91
CA ILE A 67 5.16 1.63 4.91
C ILE A 67 5.47 2.73 5.92
N GLY A 68 4.48 3.55 6.23
CA GLY A 68 4.58 4.57 7.26
C GLY A 68 4.29 4.01 8.65
N ARG A 69 4.75 4.70 9.69
CA ARG A 69 4.58 4.32 11.09
C ARG A 69 3.13 3.89 11.42
N GLY A 70 2.13 4.75 11.17
CA GLY A 70 0.75 4.47 11.57
C GLY A 70 0.10 3.29 10.85
N THR A 71 0.63 2.89 9.68
CA THR A 71 0.20 1.68 8.96
C THR A 71 0.94 0.43 9.46
N PHE A 72 2.16 0.61 9.99
CA PHE A 72 2.98 -0.48 10.51
C PHE A 72 2.62 -0.85 11.97
N GLU A 73 2.31 0.14 12.82
CA GLU A 73 2.06 -0.07 14.27
C GLU A 73 1.04 -1.18 14.57
N PRO A 74 -0.09 -1.33 13.83
CA PRO A 74 -1.01 -2.45 14.07
C PRO A 74 -0.38 -3.84 13.92
N ALA A 75 0.71 -3.98 13.17
CA ALA A 75 1.43 -5.25 13.07
C ALA A 75 2.16 -5.62 14.36
N LEU A 76 2.46 -4.67 15.23
CA LEU A 76 3.13 -4.91 16.52
C LEU A 76 2.20 -5.56 17.56
N ASP A 77 0.88 -5.47 17.37
CA ASP A 77 -0.14 -6.11 18.22
C ASP A 77 -0.31 -7.61 17.91
N ILE A 78 0.21 -8.07 16.79
CA ILE A 78 0.33 -9.49 16.45
C ILE A 78 1.78 -9.92 16.65
N PRO A 79 2.07 -11.21 16.88
CA PRO A 79 3.43 -11.68 17.17
C PRO A 79 4.30 -11.71 15.89
N THR A 80 4.42 -10.54 15.23
CA THR A 80 5.31 -10.35 14.09
C THR A 80 5.79 -8.91 14.03
N THR A 81 7.08 -8.74 13.79
CA THR A 81 7.73 -7.46 13.52
C THR A 81 8.01 -7.27 12.02
N SER A 82 7.68 -8.27 11.20
CA SER A 82 7.87 -8.30 9.75
C SER A 82 6.59 -8.79 9.07
N PRO A 83 5.55 -7.93 8.93
CA PRO A 83 4.24 -8.35 8.42
C PRO A 83 4.26 -8.83 6.96
N TYR A 84 5.28 -8.44 6.19
CA TYR A 84 5.46 -8.81 4.78
C TYR A 84 6.86 -9.36 4.54
N SER A 85 7.25 -10.42 5.28
CA SER A 85 8.60 -10.99 5.26
C SER A 85 9.05 -11.53 3.89
N HIS A 86 8.13 -11.69 2.95
CA HIS A 86 8.38 -12.05 1.55
C HIS A 86 8.73 -10.84 0.67
N LEU A 87 8.73 -9.62 1.23
CA LEU A 87 9.11 -8.36 0.56
C LEU A 87 10.29 -7.71 1.30
N ARG A 88 11.08 -6.90 0.59
CA ARG A 88 11.99 -5.94 1.23
C ARG A 88 11.16 -4.83 1.84
N GLN A 89 11.23 -4.65 3.16
CA GLN A 89 10.38 -3.72 3.90
C GLN A 89 11.16 -2.49 4.34
N TYR A 90 10.66 -1.31 3.99
CA TYR A 90 11.16 -0.01 4.43
C TYR A 90 10.10 0.69 5.27
N LEU A 91 10.37 0.79 6.57
CA LEU A 91 9.54 1.52 7.50
C LEU A 91 10.01 2.98 7.58
N ILE A 92 9.17 3.90 7.10
CA ILE A 92 9.47 5.34 7.17
C ILE A 92 8.95 5.89 8.50
N SER A 93 9.89 6.14 9.43
CA SER A 93 9.59 6.68 10.75
C SER A 93 10.82 7.32 11.37
N SER A 94 10.66 8.53 11.89
CA SER A 94 11.71 9.23 12.64
C SER A 94 11.81 8.80 14.11
N THR A 95 10.82 8.07 14.62
CA THR A 95 10.68 7.77 16.06
C THR A 95 10.52 6.30 16.40
N LEU A 96 9.95 5.49 15.51
CA LEU A 96 9.74 4.06 15.74
C LEU A 96 11.05 3.30 15.47
N GLU A 97 11.45 2.49 16.40
CA GLU A 97 12.57 1.53 16.28
C GLU A 97 11.97 0.13 16.13
N VAL A 98 12.51 -0.65 15.22
CA VAL A 98 12.13 -2.06 15.01
C VAL A 98 13.42 -2.87 14.92
N ASP A 99 13.55 -3.86 15.79
CA ASP A 99 14.68 -4.80 15.78
C ASP A 99 14.27 -6.08 15.03
N ASP A 100 14.22 -5.97 13.70
CA ASP A 100 13.96 -7.08 12.80
C ASP A 100 14.85 -6.95 11.56
N PRO A 101 15.66 -7.96 11.24
CA PRO A 101 16.60 -7.90 10.11
C PRO A 101 15.89 -7.77 8.75
N ASN A 102 14.59 -8.06 8.67
CA ASN A 102 13.81 -7.95 7.44
C ASN A 102 13.16 -6.56 7.26
N VAL A 103 13.32 -5.65 8.24
CA VAL A 103 12.73 -4.32 8.20
C VAL A 103 13.82 -3.25 8.29
N THR A 104 13.95 -2.45 7.25
CA THR A 104 14.86 -1.30 7.24
C THR A 104 14.11 -0.05 7.71
N VAL A 105 14.50 0.51 8.87
CA VAL A 105 13.92 1.77 9.36
C VAL A 105 14.62 2.95 8.68
N VAL A 106 13.83 3.81 8.02
CA VAL A 106 14.28 5.01 7.33
C VAL A 106 13.83 6.24 8.13
N LYS A 107 14.78 6.91 8.79
CA LYS A 107 14.50 8.04 9.69
C LYS A 107 14.46 9.38 8.96
N GLU A 108 15.21 9.51 7.88
CA GLU A 108 15.42 10.76 7.13
C GLU A 108 15.43 10.50 5.64
N ASP A 109 15.19 11.54 4.84
CA ASP A 109 15.27 11.54 3.37
C ASP A 109 14.50 10.39 2.67
N PRO A 110 13.20 10.22 2.91
CA PRO A 110 12.43 9.18 2.24
C PRO A 110 12.35 9.38 0.72
N ILE A 111 12.41 10.62 0.22
CA ILE A 111 12.42 10.95 -1.21
C ILE A 111 13.69 10.42 -1.87
N GLY A 112 14.86 10.77 -1.35
CA GLY A 112 16.14 10.30 -1.88
C GLY A 112 16.27 8.77 -1.79
N MET A 113 15.71 8.15 -0.75
CA MET A 113 15.66 6.70 -0.65
C MET A 113 14.82 6.10 -1.79
N VAL A 114 13.60 6.61 -2.06
CA VAL A 114 12.75 6.16 -3.18
C VAL A 114 13.48 6.32 -4.50
N GLN A 115 14.13 7.44 -4.74
CA GLN A 115 14.89 7.68 -5.97
C GLN A 115 16.05 6.70 -6.15
N ARG A 116 16.69 6.24 -5.07
CA ARG A 116 17.70 5.17 -5.14
C ARG A 116 17.07 3.83 -5.49
N LEU A 117 15.96 3.45 -4.83
CA LEU A 117 15.24 2.20 -5.10
C LEU A 117 14.73 2.12 -6.54
N LYS A 118 14.25 3.22 -7.11
CA LYS A 118 13.80 3.28 -8.51
C LYS A 118 14.90 2.99 -9.52
N ARG A 119 16.18 3.24 -9.17
CA ARG A 119 17.36 2.99 -10.05
C ARG A 119 17.89 1.56 -9.96
N GLU A 120 17.45 0.79 -8.97
CA GLU A 120 17.86 -0.61 -8.86
C GLU A 120 17.30 -1.43 -10.03
N GLU A 121 18.04 -2.45 -10.44
CA GLU A 121 17.58 -3.40 -11.44
C GLU A 121 16.60 -4.40 -10.78
N SER A 122 15.38 -4.42 -11.25
CA SER A 122 14.34 -5.39 -10.92
C SER A 122 13.27 -5.35 -12.00
N ASP A 123 12.61 -6.48 -12.23
CA ASP A 123 11.42 -6.61 -13.05
C ASP A 123 10.13 -6.26 -12.30
N LYS A 124 10.24 -5.98 -10.99
CA LYS A 124 9.12 -5.65 -10.10
C LYS A 124 9.20 -4.21 -9.60
N ASP A 125 8.04 -3.66 -9.30
CA ASP A 125 7.87 -2.30 -8.83
C ASP A 125 7.93 -2.19 -7.30
N ILE A 126 7.81 -0.97 -6.79
CA ILE A 126 7.86 -0.61 -5.38
C ILE A 126 6.43 -0.30 -4.94
N TRP A 127 5.92 -1.03 -3.96
CA TRP A 127 4.61 -0.80 -3.36
C TRP A 127 4.67 0.26 -2.27
N LEU A 128 3.99 1.39 -2.45
CA LEU A 128 3.64 2.31 -1.37
C LEU A 128 2.35 1.79 -0.72
N CYS A 129 2.49 1.18 0.46
CA CYS A 129 1.36 0.68 1.25
C CYS A 129 0.56 1.82 1.91
N GLY A 130 1.26 2.91 2.26
CA GLY A 130 0.65 4.05 2.92
C GLY A 130 1.25 4.31 4.31
N GLY A 131 0.62 5.12 5.23
CA GLY A 131 -0.66 5.84 5.05
C GLY A 131 -0.57 7.19 4.37
N GLY A 132 -1.66 7.94 4.50
CA GLY A 132 -1.84 9.18 3.76
C GLY A 132 -0.78 10.25 3.98
N LYS A 133 -0.17 10.35 5.16
CA LYS A 133 0.96 11.26 5.41
C LYS A 133 2.19 10.89 4.59
N LEU A 134 2.53 9.59 4.54
CA LEU A 134 3.64 9.12 3.73
C LEU A 134 3.36 9.32 2.23
N ALA A 135 2.13 9.02 1.79
CA ALA A 135 1.70 9.28 0.41
C ALA A 135 1.80 10.77 0.05
N GLY A 136 1.44 11.69 0.95
CA GLY A 136 1.62 13.12 0.75
C GLY A 136 3.10 13.54 0.67
N THR A 137 3.96 12.98 1.53
CA THR A 137 5.41 13.23 1.49
C THR A 137 6.05 12.75 0.19
N LEU A 138 5.60 11.63 -0.34
CA LEU A 138 6.14 11.00 -1.55
C LEU A 138 5.33 11.32 -2.82
N LEU A 139 4.39 12.26 -2.77
CA LEU A 139 3.48 12.53 -3.89
C LEU A 139 4.22 12.83 -5.19
N SER A 140 5.31 13.56 -5.15
CA SER A 140 6.15 13.85 -6.31
C SER A 140 6.83 12.61 -6.93
N GLU A 141 6.99 11.54 -6.16
CA GLU A 141 7.65 10.30 -6.58
C GLU A 141 6.68 9.20 -7.01
N ILE A 142 5.37 9.34 -6.73
CA ILE A 142 4.36 8.34 -7.14
C ILE A 142 4.21 8.37 -8.66
N ASP A 143 4.51 7.25 -9.31
CA ASP A 143 4.39 7.09 -10.77
C ASP A 143 3.01 6.56 -11.17
N GLU A 144 2.46 5.66 -10.35
CA GLU A 144 1.16 5.03 -10.62
C GLU A 144 0.31 4.93 -9.36
N LEU A 145 -1.02 4.98 -9.56
CA LEU A 145 -1.99 4.66 -8.54
C LEU A 145 -2.75 3.39 -8.92
N ILE A 146 -2.95 2.49 -7.97
CA ILE A 146 -3.89 1.38 -8.06
C ILE A 146 -4.87 1.53 -6.91
N ILE A 147 -6.06 2.04 -7.22
CA ILE A 147 -7.06 2.42 -6.22
C ILE A 147 -8.17 1.37 -6.19
N LYS A 148 -8.32 0.70 -5.04
CA LYS A 148 -9.47 -0.15 -4.72
C LYS A 148 -10.56 0.74 -4.12
N SER A 149 -11.49 1.21 -4.92
CA SER A 149 -12.58 2.07 -4.47
C SER A 149 -13.77 1.22 -4.02
N TYR A 150 -14.14 1.37 -2.76
CA TYR A 150 -15.27 0.66 -2.17
C TYR A 150 -16.53 1.54 -2.10
N PRO A 151 -17.73 0.99 -2.35
CA PRO A 151 -18.98 1.75 -2.38
C PRO A 151 -19.50 2.06 -0.95
N VAL A 152 -18.67 2.76 -0.16
CA VAL A 152 -18.97 3.14 1.22
C VAL A 152 -18.53 4.57 1.49
N ILE A 153 -19.27 5.30 2.30
CA ILE A 153 -18.92 6.61 2.84
C ILE A 153 -18.44 6.41 4.28
N ALA A 154 -17.22 6.84 4.57
CA ALA A 154 -16.66 6.77 5.92
C ALA A 154 -17.04 7.99 6.78
N GLY A 155 -17.24 9.14 6.17
CA GLY A 155 -17.60 10.41 6.84
C GLY A 155 -16.42 11.11 7.52
N THR A 156 -15.50 10.35 8.10
CA THR A 156 -14.23 10.85 8.69
C THR A 156 -13.22 9.70 8.75
N GLY A 157 -11.95 10.02 8.87
CA GLY A 157 -10.90 9.01 8.94
C GLY A 157 -9.54 9.50 8.50
N ILE A 158 -8.69 8.57 8.12
CA ILE A 158 -7.36 8.81 7.56
C ILE A 158 -7.50 9.02 6.05
N ALA A 159 -7.20 10.22 5.58
CA ALA A 159 -7.28 10.55 4.16
C ALA A 159 -6.27 9.76 3.32
N MET A 160 -6.62 9.45 2.06
CA MET A 160 -5.75 8.75 1.11
C MET A 160 -4.41 9.47 0.91
N VAL A 161 -4.44 10.80 0.85
CA VAL A 161 -3.24 11.64 0.77
C VAL A 161 -3.41 12.80 1.74
N SER A 162 -2.40 13.05 2.57
CA SER A 162 -2.35 14.17 3.53
C SER A 162 -1.08 14.98 3.33
N GLY A 163 -1.23 16.24 2.99
CA GLY A 163 -0.11 17.17 2.72
C GLY A 163 -0.60 18.56 2.39
N GLY A 164 0.28 19.37 1.81
CA GLY A 164 -0.06 20.68 1.28
C GLY A 164 -0.93 20.60 0.01
N PHE A 165 -1.44 21.73 -0.43
CA PHE A 165 -2.14 21.83 -1.71
C PHE A 165 -1.12 21.73 -2.85
N ASP A 166 -1.08 20.57 -3.51
CA ASP A 166 -0.19 20.27 -4.64
C ASP A 166 -0.95 19.42 -5.68
N PRO A 167 -1.74 20.03 -6.55
CA PRO A 167 -2.52 19.32 -7.57
C PRO A 167 -1.62 18.55 -8.53
N THR A 168 -1.68 17.23 -8.46
CA THR A 168 -0.90 16.32 -9.28
C THR A 168 -1.82 15.54 -10.22
N GLY A 169 -1.54 15.60 -11.53
CA GLY A 169 -2.34 14.97 -12.58
C GLY A 169 -2.04 13.48 -12.76
N PHE A 170 -3.11 12.70 -12.95
CA PHE A 170 -3.03 11.29 -13.33
C PHE A 170 -4.08 11.00 -14.41
N VAL A 171 -3.76 10.08 -15.33
CA VAL A 171 -4.70 9.61 -16.34
C VAL A 171 -5.11 8.16 -16.06
N PRO A 172 -6.40 7.81 -16.17
CA PRO A 172 -6.85 6.43 -15.99
C PRO A 172 -6.33 5.56 -17.13
N THR A 173 -5.81 4.38 -16.79
CA THR A 173 -5.26 3.43 -17.77
C THR A 173 -6.07 2.13 -17.82
N ASN A 174 -6.71 1.74 -16.73
CA ASN A 174 -7.53 0.54 -16.66
C ASN A 174 -8.56 0.61 -15.52
N ARG A 175 -9.60 -0.24 -15.59
CA ARG A 175 -10.60 -0.42 -14.53
C ARG A 175 -11.20 -1.83 -14.57
N VAL A 176 -11.43 -2.38 -13.38
CA VAL A 176 -12.18 -3.63 -13.15
C VAL A 176 -13.25 -3.35 -12.08
N SER A 177 -14.45 -3.91 -12.25
CA SER A 177 -15.55 -3.81 -11.28
C SER A 177 -15.92 -5.20 -10.78
N PHE A 178 -16.41 -5.27 -9.52
CA PHE A 178 -16.76 -6.50 -8.83
C PHE A 178 -18.23 -6.52 -8.41
N ASP A 179 -18.73 -7.70 -8.06
CA ASP A 179 -20.13 -7.98 -7.69
C ASP A 179 -20.66 -7.14 -6.51
N ASN A 180 -19.76 -6.79 -5.57
CA ASN A 180 -20.09 -5.92 -4.42
C ASN A 180 -20.11 -4.42 -4.75
N GLY A 181 -19.90 -4.04 -6.01
CA GLY A 181 -19.81 -2.65 -6.46
C GLY A 181 -18.44 -1.99 -6.23
N ALA A 182 -17.48 -2.68 -5.65
CA ALA A 182 -16.09 -2.20 -5.56
C ALA A 182 -15.45 -2.16 -6.95
N GLN A 183 -14.47 -1.31 -7.11
CA GLN A 183 -13.71 -1.15 -8.35
C GLN A 183 -12.22 -1.07 -8.06
N VAL A 184 -11.40 -1.62 -8.94
CA VAL A 184 -9.96 -1.35 -8.98
C VAL A 184 -9.67 -0.52 -10.23
N SER A 185 -9.04 0.62 -10.04
CA SER A 185 -8.69 1.54 -11.11
C SER A 185 -7.19 1.84 -11.09
N TRP A 186 -6.57 1.81 -12.27
CA TRP A 186 -5.17 2.15 -12.48
C TRP A 186 -5.06 3.53 -13.09
N PHE A 187 -4.05 4.27 -12.63
CA PHE A 187 -3.75 5.59 -13.15
C PHE A 187 -2.24 5.75 -13.29
N SER A 188 -1.80 6.39 -14.35
CA SER A 188 -0.41 6.79 -14.54
C SER A 188 -0.26 8.29 -14.40
N ARG A 189 0.86 8.74 -13.84
CA ARG A 189 1.19 10.17 -13.75
C ARG A 189 1.29 10.80 -15.14
N THR A 190 0.78 12.03 -15.28
CA THR A 190 0.91 12.85 -16.51
C THR A 190 2.26 13.52 -16.62
#